data_f616b5768fff1183e608bb3749cc2ae8
#
_entry.id   f616b5768fff1183e608bb3749cc2ae8
#
_cell.length_a   1.000
_cell.length_b   1.000
_cell.length_c   1.000
_cell.angle_alpha   90.00
_cell.angle_beta   90.00
_cell.angle_gamma   90.00
#
_symmetry.space_group_name_H-M   'P 1'
#
loop_
_entity.id
_entity.type
_entity.pdbx_description
1 polymer ?
#
loop_
_entity_poly.entity_id
_entity_poly.type
_entity_poly.pdbx_seq_one_letter_code
_entity_poly.pdbx_strand_id
1 'polypeptide(L)'
;ILNNLEYDHADIFPNLAAIQTQFHHMVRMIPSNGKIIMPADTESLEETLKKGCWTPIWRTALASTNPHADWQAKLVKQDGSQYEVMFDGHKGQVNWQMSGLHSVNNGLVAISAAYNVGVSVAQACEALSNFAGIKRRMELVGTIDNNGKQIEVYDDFAHHPTAIETTLDGAKKRFADNPKRKIWAVIEPRS
;
A
#
# COMPACT_ATOMS: atom_id res chain seq x y z
N ILE A 1 -12.09 0.73 5.70
CA ILE A 1 -11.07 0.49 4.69
C ILE A 1 -11.02 -1.00 4.38
N LEU A 2 -11.04 -1.35 3.09
CA LEU A 2 -10.76 -2.69 2.56
C LEU A 2 -9.50 -2.55 1.70
N ASN A 3 -8.31 -2.87 2.24
CA ASN A 3 -7.07 -2.53 1.57
C ASN A 3 -6.60 -3.59 0.56
N ASN A 4 -6.62 -4.85 0.97
CA ASN A 4 -6.35 -6.01 0.10
C ASN A 4 -7.12 -7.22 0.62
N LEU A 5 -7.30 -8.21 -0.22
CA LEU A 5 -7.92 -9.48 0.12
C LEU A 5 -7.30 -10.59 -0.73
N GLU A 6 -6.43 -11.35 -0.12
CA GLU A 6 -5.76 -12.51 -0.70
C GLU A 6 -5.97 -13.73 0.19
N TYR A 7 -5.74 -14.93 -0.35
CA TYR A 7 -5.80 -16.14 0.46
C TYR A 7 -4.58 -16.21 1.38
N ASP A 8 -4.84 -16.16 2.66
CA ASP A 8 -3.86 -16.29 3.74
C ASP A 8 -4.52 -17.01 4.93
N HIS A 9 -3.75 -17.31 5.97
CA HIS A 9 -4.25 -18.00 7.16
C HIS A 9 -4.94 -19.34 6.84
N ALA A 10 -4.26 -20.19 6.06
CA ALA A 10 -4.75 -21.53 5.68
C ALA A 10 -5.03 -22.46 6.87
N ASP A 11 -4.49 -22.14 8.04
CA ASP A 11 -4.78 -22.79 9.32
C ASP A 11 -6.18 -22.48 9.85
N ILE A 12 -6.80 -21.37 9.43
CA ILE A 12 -8.12 -20.91 9.89
C ILE A 12 -9.15 -20.98 8.75
N PHE A 13 -8.76 -20.58 7.55
CA PHE A 13 -9.68 -20.47 6.41
C PHE A 13 -9.37 -21.53 5.34
N PRO A 14 -10.37 -22.33 4.91
CA PRO A 14 -10.15 -23.38 3.93
C PRO A 14 -9.92 -22.83 2.50
N ASN A 15 -10.38 -21.62 2.21
CA ASN A 15 -10.26 -20.97 0.90
C ASN A 15 -10.56 -19.47 0.96
N LEU A 16 -10.31 -18.77 -0.14
CA LEU A 16 -10.56 -17.34 -0.27
C LEU A 16 -12.03 -16.97 -0.06
N ALA A 17 -12.97 -17.80 -0.50
CA ALA A 17 -14.41 -17.54 -0.35
C ALA A 17 -14.85 -17.47 1.13
N ALA A 18 -14.18 -18.25 2.01
CA ALA A 18 -14.43 -18.18 3.44
C ALA A 18 -13.97 -16.81 4.01
N ILE A 19 -12.81 -16.30 3.58
CA ILE A 19 -12.32 -14.97 3.97
C ILE A 19 -13.26 -13.88 3.42
N GLN A 20 -13.66 -13.96 2.16
CA GLN A 20 -14.62 -13.03 1.54
C GLN A 20 -15.95 -12.98 2.31
N THR A 21 -16.38 -14.10 2.87
CA THR A 21 -17.59 -14.15 3.68
C THR A 21 -17.44 -13.33 4.97
N GLN A 22 -16.30 -13.40 5.64
CA GLN A 22 -16.04 -12.57 6.83
C GLN A 22 -15.95 -11.08 6.47
N PHE A 23 -15.29 -10.75 5.36
CA PHE A 23 -15.26 -9.37 4.86
C PHE A 23 -16.67 -8.86 4.54
N HIS A 24 -17.51 -9.69 3.92
CA HIS A 24 -18.90 -9.32 3.64
C HIS A 24 -19.71 -9.10 4.93
N HIS A 25 -19.48 -9.88 5.98
CA HIS A 25 -20.12 -9.64 7.28
C HIS A 25 -19.78 -8.25 7.83
N MET A 26 -18.54 -7.79 7.66
CA MET A 26 -18.15 -6.43 8.04
C MET A 26 -18.77 -5.38 7.11
N VAL A 27 -18.75 -5.60 5.80
CA VAL A 27 -19.30 -4.67 4.79
C VAL A 27 -20.77 -4.35 5.07
N ARG A 28 -21.58 -5.37 5.33
CA ARG A 28 -23.03 -5.19 5.56
C ARG A 28 -23.37 -4.48 6.86
N MET A 29 -22.41 -4.34 7.80
CA MET A 29 -22.61 -3.58 9.04
C MET A 29 -22.36 -2.08 8.87
N ILE A 30 -21.70 -1.67 7.77
CA ILE A 30 -21.39 -0.27 7.53
C ILE A 30 -22.66 0.45 7.04
N PRO A 31 -23.08 1.53 7.70
CA PRO A 31 -24.31 2.22 7.34
C PRO A 31 -24.19 2.96 5.99
N SER A 32 -25.33 3.26 5.36
CA SER A 32 -25.39 3.93 4.06
C SER A 32 -24.82 5.36 4.05
N ASN A 33 -24.71 6.01 5.21
CA ASN A 33 -24.06 7.31 5.37
C ASN A 33 -22.55 7.19 5.66
N GLY A 34 -22.02 5.96 5.75
CA GLY A 34 -20.60 5.69 5.87
C GLY A 34 -19.85 5.75 4.53
N LYS A 35 -18.61 5.30 4.53
CA LYS A 35 -17.77 5.21 3.33
C LYS A 35 -16.91 3.95 3.37
N ILE A 36 -16.83 3.24 2.26
CA ILE A 36 -15.84 2.19 2.03
C ILE A 36 -14.75 2.76 1.14
N ILE A 37 -13.51 2.56 1.51
CA ILE A 37 -12.33 2.96 0.73
C ILE A 37 -11.56 1.69 0.38
N MET A 38 -11.27 1.47 -0.92
CA MET A 38 -10.61 0.26 -1.40
C MET A 38 -9.83 0.50 -2.70
N PRO A 39 -8.82 -0.33 -3.01
CA PRO A 39 -8.20 -0.32 -4.34
C PRO A 39 -9.20 -0.65 -5.44
N ALA A 40 -9.08 0.01 -6.60
CA ALA A 40 -10.01 -0.13 -7.72
C ALA A 40 -9.95 -1.50 -8.40
N ASP A 41 -8.76 -2.11 -8.47
CA ASP A 41 -8.51 -3.26 -9.34
C ASP A 41 -8.28 -4.55 -8.52
N THR A 42 -8.99 -4.70 -7.39
CA THR A 42 -8.91 -5.91 -6.54
C THR A 42 -10.17 -6.75 -6.73
N GLU A 43 -10.09 -7.76 -7.59
CA GLU A 43 -11.23 -8.62 -7.97
C GLU A 43 -11.88 -9.29 -6.75
N SER A 44 -11.08 -9.81 -5.82
CA SER A 44 -11.57 -10.47 -4.59
C SER A 44 -12.42 -9.54 -3.70
N LEU A 45 -12.10 -8.24 -3.66
CA LEU A 45 -12.89 -7.24 -2.97
C LEU A 45 -14.18 -6.91 -3.74
N GLU A 46 -14.10 -6.77 -5.07
CA GLU A 46 -15.30 -6.53 -5.90
C GLU A 46 -16.28 -7.71 -5.81
N GLU A 47 -15.81 -8.95 -5.80
CA GLU A 47 -16.64 -10.13 -5.57
C GLU A 47 -17.30 -10.11 -4.19
N THR A 48 -16.56 -9.65 -3.18
CA THR A 48 -17.09 -9.50 -1.82
C THR A 48 -18.25 -8.49 -1.79
N LEU A 49 -18.09 -7.34 -2.47
CA LEU A 49 -19.12 -6.31 -2.55
C LEU A 49 -20.35 -6.75 -3.35
N LYS A 50 -20.20 -7.59 -4.36
CA LYS A 50 -21.31 -8.18 -5.14
C LYS A 50 -22.26 -9.01 -4.29
N LYS A 51 -21.82 -9.50 -3.13
CA LYS A 51 -22.69 -10.21 -2.16
C LYS A 51 -23.70 -9.29 -1.46
N GLY A 52 -23.55 -7.97 -1.59
CA GLY A 52 -24.41 -6.91 -1.08
C GLY A 52 -23.62 -5.81 -0.39
N CYS A 53 -23.74 -4.59 -0.91
CA CYS A 53 -23.12 -3.39 -0.35
C CYS A 53 -24.08 -2.21 -0.56
N TRP A 54 -24.38 -1.49 0.52
CA TRP A 54 -25.26 -0.30 0.51
C TRP A 54 -24.51 0.99 0.80
N THR A 55 -23.23 0.87 1.20
CA THR A 55 -22.37 1.98 1.57
C THR A 55 -21.68 2.54 0.32
N PRO A 56 -21.64 3.87 0.12
CA PRO A 56 -20.86 4.48 -0.95
C PRO A 56 -19.39 4.09 -0.90
N ILE A 57 -18.79 3.86 -2.06
CA ILE A 57 -17.42 3.37 -2.20
C ILE A 57 -16.57 4.46 -2.82
N TRP A 58 -15.36 4.68 -2.29
CA TRP A 58 -14.27 5.36 -2.96
C TRP A 58 -13.21 4.36 -3.39
N ARG A 59 -12.87 4.42 -4.66
CA ARG A 59 -11.82 3.57 -5.24
C ARG A 59 -10.52 4.34 -5.38
N THR A 60 -9.43 3.69 -5.00
CA THR A 60 -8.08 4.25 -5.08
C THR A 60 -7.27 3.52 -6.14
N ALA A 61 -6.47 4.21 -6.94
CA ALA A 61 -5.57 3.60 -7.91
C ALA A 61 -4.39 4.50 -8.27
N LEU A 62 -3.39 3.91 -8.94
CA LEU A 62 -2.43 4.71 -9.68
C LEU A 62 -3.13 5.26 -10.94
N ALA A 63 -2.90 6.52 -11.26
CA ALA A 63 -3.47 7.16 -12.45
C ALA A 63 -3.06 6.46 -13.76
N SER A 64 -1.92 5.76 -13.77
CA SER A 64 -1.43 4.99 -14.91
C SER A 64 -2.17 3.66 -15.11
N THR A 65 -2.76 3.08 -14.06
CA THR A 65 -3.47 1.79 -14.15
C THR A 65 -4.98 2.00 -14.26
N ASN A 66 -5.53 2.94 -13.50
CA ASN A 66 -6.97 3.24 -13.54
C ASN A 66 -7.22 4.76 -13.44
N PRO A 67 -7.36 5.46 -14.59
CA PRO A 67 -7.60 6.90 -14.62
C PRO A 67 -9.02 7.30 -14.19
N HIS A 68 -9.92 6.34 -13.95
CA HIS A 68 -11.30 6.57 -13.53
C HIS A 68 -11.55 6.30 -12.04
N ALA A 69 -10.51 5.92 -11.29
CA ALA A 69 -10.62 5.81 -9.85
C ALA A 69 -10.90 7.18 -9.21
N ASP A 70 -11.68 7.19 -8.12
CA ASP A 70 -12.01 8.42 -7.40
C ASP A 70 -10.75 9.10 -6.87
N TRP A 71 -9.88 8.34 -6.24
CA TRP A 71 -8.59 8.76 -5.72
C TRP A 71 -7.46 8.24 -6.57
N GLN A 72 -6.60 9.11 -7.01
CA GLN A 72 -5.50 8.76 -7.91
C GLN A 72 -4.16 9.18 -7.33
N ALA A 73 -3.16 8.31 -7.48
CA ALA A 73 -1.77 8.63 -7.26
C ALA A 73 -1.00 8.61 -8.58
N LYS A 74 -0.20 9.66 -8.85
CA LYS A 74 0.70 9.74 -9.99
C LYS A 74 2.13 9.77 -9.49
N LEU A 75 2.92 8.76 -9.86
CA LEU A 75 4.31 8.68 -9.46
C LEU A 75 5.13 9.83 -10.05
N VAL A 76 5.92 10.49 -9.20
CA VAL A 76 6.98 11.42 -9.59
C VAL A 76 8.31 10.68 -9.62
N LYS A 77 8.55 9.81 -8.61
CA LYS A 77 9.67 8.87 -8.62
C LYS A 77 9.16 7.44 -8.75
N GLN A 78 9.85 6.64 -9.56
CA GLN A 78 9.43 5.27 -9.88
C GLN A 78 9.49 4.30 -8.70
N ASP A 79 10.28 4.63 -7.68
CA ASP A 79 10.37 3.86 -6.43
C ASP A 79 9.19 4.13 -5.47
N GLY A 80 8.31 5.10 -5.79
CA GLY A 80 7.16 5.47 -4.97
C GLY A 80 7.51 6.39 -3.79
N SER A 81 8.74 6.86 -3.66
CA SER A 81 9.14 7.80 -2.59
C SER A 81 8.59 9.21 -2.81
N GLN A 82 8.12 9.53 -4.02
CA GLN A 82 7.47 10.79 -4.35
C GLN A 82 6.34 10.59 -5.34
N TYR A 83 5.13 11.08 -4.99
CA TYR A 83 3.95 10.99 -5.83
C TYR A 83 2.96 12.14 -5.59
N GLU A 84 2.19 12.46 -6.62
CA GLU A 84 1.07 13.39 -6.55
C GLU A 84 -0.21 12.63 -6.21
N VAL A 85 -1.08 13.24 -5.42
CA VAL A 85 -2.41 12.74 -5.08
C VAL A 85 -3.46 13.64 -5.68
N MET A 86 -4.50 13.06 -6.27
CA MET A 86 -5.60 13.78 -6.92
C MET A 86 -6.93 13.18 -6.48
N PHE A 87 -7.88 14.06 -6.11
CA PHE A 87 -9.26 13.71 -5.79
C PHE A 87 -10.17 14.94 -5.98
N ASP A 88 -11.20 14.82 -6.83
CA ASP A 88 -12.26 15.84 -6.99
C ASP A 88 -11.71 17.28 -7.12
N GLY A 89 -10.74 17.49 -7.99
CA GLY A 89 -10.07 18.77 -8.19
C GLY A 89 -9.03 19.17 -7.14
N HIS A 90 -8.99 18.47 -6.00
CA HIS A 90 -7.94 18.64 -4.98
C HIS A 90 -6.66 17.92 -5.38
N LYS A 91 -5.52 18.53 -5.04
CA LYS A 91 -4.18 17.98 -5.29
C LYS A 91 -3.31 18.10 -4.05
N GLY A 92 -2.40 17.15 -3.90
CA GLY A 92 -1.35 17.15 -2.90
C GLY A 92 -0.15 16.38 -3.38
N GLN A 93 0.95 16.47 -2.67
CA GLN A 93 2.18 15.74 -2.97
C GLN A 93 2.72 15.09 -1.69
N VAL A 94 3.13 13.84 -1.82
CA VAL A 94 3.84 13.11 -0.76
C VAL A 94 5.30 12.94 -1.19
N ASN A 95 6.20 13.21 -0.24
CA ASN A 95 7.63 13.00 -0.39
C ASN A 95 8.16 12.39 0.93
N TRP A 96 8.36 11.07 0.95
CA TRP A 96 8.68 10.30 2.15
C TRP A 96 9.86 9.34 1.96
N GLN A 97 10.24 8.66 3.05
CA GLN A 97 11.35 7.69 3.00
C GLN A 97 10.92 6.28 2.59
N MET A 98 9.60 6.02 2.47
CA MET A 98 9.09 4.71 2.09
C MET A 98 9.23 4.49 0.58
N SER A 99 9.26 3.23 0.16
CA SER A 99 9.36 2.83 -1.25
C SER A 99 8.41 1.68 -1.56
N GLY A 100 8.20 1.45 -2.87
CA GLY A 100 7.32 0.41 -3.39
C GLY A 100 5.88 0.88 -3.62
N LEU A 101 5.24 0.30 -4.64
CA LEU A 101 3.86 0.66 -5.01
C LEU A 101 2.86 0.33 -3.91
N HIS A 102 3.11 -0.73 -3.12
CA HIS A 102 2.29 -1.05 -1.96
C HIS A 102 2.26 0.08 -0.92
N SER A 103 3.39 0.77 -0.71
CA SER A 103 3.46 1.94 0.17
C SER A 103 2.64 3.10 -0.39
N VAL A 104 2.72 3.37 -1.70
CA VAL A 104 1.92 4.40 -2.37
C VAL A 104 0.42 4.10 -2.23
N ASN A 105 0.00 2.86 -2.47
CA ASN A 105 -1.40 2.45 -2.32
C ASN A 105 -1.88 2.62 -0.87
N ASN A 106 -1.09 2.18 0.11
CA ASN A 106 -1.41 2.37 1.53
C ASN A 106 -1.51 3.85 1.90
N GLY A 107 -0.60 4.68 1.39
CA GLY A 107 -0.63 6.13 1.59
C GLY A 107 -1.87 6.77 0.98
N LEU A 108 -2.25 6.38 -0.23
CA LEU A 108 -3.43 6.89 -0.90
C LEU A 108 -4.72 6.55 -0.14
N VAL A 109 -4.83 5.31 0.35
CA VAL A 109 -5.94 4.86 1.20
C VAL A 109 -5.99 5.64 2.53
N ALA A 110 -4.83 5.89 3.16
CA ALA A 110 -4.74 6.66 4.40
C ALA A 110 -5.17 8.11 4.19
N ILE A 111 -4.74 8.76 3.10
CA ILE A 111 -5.17 10.12 2.73
C ILE A 111 -6.67 10.17 2.49
N SER A 112 -7.22 9.20 1.75
CA SER A 112 -8.66 9.11 1.48
C SER A 112 -9.47 8.97 2.77
N ALA A 113 -8.98 8.18 3.73
CA ALA A 113 -9.62 8.00 5.02
C ALA A 113 -9.55 9.29 5.87
N ALA A 114 -8.42 9.96 5.90
CA ALA A 114 -8.25 11.24 6.58
C ALA A 114 -9.19 12.32 6.01
N TYR A 115 -9.29 12.38 4.69
CA TYR A 115 -10.22 13.29 4.02
C TYR A 115 -11.67 13.04 4.40
N ASN A 116 -12.09 11.76 4.50
CA ASN A 116 -13.45 11.39 4.89
C ASN A 116 -13.84 11.90 6.28
N VAL A 117 -12.87 12.18 7.15
CA VAL A 117 -13.10 12.73 8.49
C VAL A 117 -12.73 14.22 8.61
N GLY A 118 -12.59 14.92 7.47
CA GLY A 118 -12.45 16.39 7.42
C GLY A 118 -11.01 16.92 7.32
N VAL A 119 -9.99 16.05 7.16
CA VAL A 119 -8.61 16.49 6.92
C VAL A 119 -8.45 16.82 5.43
N SER A 120 -7.92 17.98 5.08
CA SER A 120 -7.68 18.33 3.68
C SER A 120 -6.61 17.43 3.03
N VAL A 121 -6.68 17.27 1.69
CA VAL A 121 -5.69 16.50 0.92
C VAL A 121 -4.27 17.01 1.18
N ALA A 122 -4.09 18.34 1.21
CA ALA A 122 -2.78 18.94 1.46
C ALA A 122 -2.22 18.58 2.84
N GLN A 123 -3.03 18.72 3.90
CA GLN A 123 -2.62 18.38 5.27
C GLN A 123 -2.31 16.88 5.41
N ALA A 124 -3.12 16.00 4.82
CA ALA A 124 -2.88 14.55 4.84
C ALA A 124 -1.58 14.18 4.10
N CYS A 125 -1.29 14.80 2.96
CA CYS A 125 -0.05 14.61 2.21
C CYS A 125 1.17 15.11 2.99
N GLU A 126 1.07 16.27 3.65
CA GLU A 126 2.12 16.82 4.51
C GLU A 126 2.41 15.88 5.70
N ALA A 127 1.36 15.40 6.36
CA ALA A 127 1.50 14.46 7.48
C ALA A 127 2.21 13.16 7.05
N LEU A 128 1.86 12.59 5.89
CA LEU A 128 2.55 11.42 5.36
C LEU A 128 3.98 11.71 4.94
N SER A 129 4.28 12.90 4.42
CA SER A 129 5.65 13.29 4.07
C SER A 129 6.57 13.35 5.29
N ASN A 130 6.01 13.66 6.45
CA ASN A 130 6.71 13.67 7.75
C ASN A 130 6.66 12.32 8.48
N PHE A 131 6.01 11.31 7.90
CA PHE A 131 5.86 10.00 8.53
C PHE A 131 7.17 9.22 8.50
N ALA A 132 7.68 8.85 9.66
CA ALA A 132 8.99 8.19 9.82
C ALA A 132 9.01 6.71 9.36
N GLY A 133 7.87 6.17 8.92
CA GLY A 133 7.74 4.77 8.51
C GLY A 133 7.28 3.84 9.64
N ILE A 134 7.31 2.55 9.35
CA ILE A 134 6.86 1.49 10.25
C ILE A 134 8.05 0.57 10.52
N LYS A 135 8.22 0.14 11.76
CA LYS A 135 9.21 -0.88 12.11
C LYS A 135 9.03 -2.12 11.26
N ARG A 136 10.13 -2.71 10.84
CA ARG A 136 10.16 -3.93 10.03
C ARG A 136 9.40 -3.78 8.69
N ARG A 137 9.46 -2.59 8.07
CA ARG A 137 9.00 -2.31 6.71
C ARG A 137 10.08 -1.55 5.97
N MET A 138 11.03 -2.29 5.36
CA MET A 138 12.26 -1.75 4.80
C MET A 138 12.99 -0.83 5.80
N GLU A 139 12.99 -1.22 7.07
CA GLU A 139 13.64 -0.49 8.15
C GLU A 139 15.16 -0.64 8.02
N LEU A 140 15.88 0.46 7.90
CA LEU A 140 17.34 0.44 7.92
C LEU A 140 17.82 0.12 9.33
N VAL A 141 18.30 -1.09 9.55
CA VAL A 141 18.83 -1.56 10.84
C VAL A 141 20.24 -1.01 11.09
N GLY A 142 21.03 -0.87 10.05
CA GLY A 142 22.38 -0.35 10.16
C GLY A 142 23.14 -0.35 8.83
N THR A 143 24.29 0.31 8.88
CA THR A 143 25.25 0.37 7.77
C THR A 143 26.61 -0.12 8.25
N ILE A 144 27.22 -1.03 7.49
CA ILE A 144 28.54 -1.60 7.78
C ILE A 144 29.49 -1.12 6.68
N ASP A 145 30.66 -0.59 7.07
CA ASP A 145 31.74 -0.32 6.15
C ASP A 145 32.63 -1.57 6.03
N ASN A 146 32.75 -2.09 4.83
CA ASN A 146 33.64 -3.20 4.51
C ASN A 146 34.68 -2.75 3.46
N ASN A 147 35.81 -2.23 3.91
CA ASN A 147 36.88 -1.75 3.08
C ASN A 147 36.45 -0.70 2.03
N GLY A 148 35.71 0.31 2.47
CA GLY A 148 35.17 1.39 1.64
C GLY A 148 33.91 0.99 0.83
N LYS A 149 33.36 -0.20 1.06
CA LYS A 149 32.08 -0.63 0.51
C LYS A 149 31.03 -0.59 1.61
N GLN A 150 30.04 0.25 1.43
CA GLN A 150 28.90 0.32 2.37
C GLN A 150 27.94 -0.83 2.12
N ILE A 151 27.61 -1.56 3.19
CA ILE A 151 26.57 -2.58 3.23
C ILE A 151 25.46 -2.05 4.13
N GLU A 152 24.28 -1.80 3.56
CA GLU A 152 23.09 -1.43 4.32
C GLU A 152 22.28 -2.67 4.61
N VAL A 153 21.85 -2.83 5.85
CA VAL A 153 21.04 -3.95 6.31
C VAL A 153 19.63 -3.44 6.60
N TYR A 154 18.66 -4.04 5.96
CA TYR A 154 17.23 -3.72 6.12
C TYR A 154 16.48 -4.89 6.73
N ASP A 155 15.54 -4.62 7.63
CA ASP A 155 14.57 -5.58 8.16
C ASP A 155 13.20 -5.32 7.52
N ASP A 156 12.56 -6.39 7.03
CA ASP A 156 11.20 -6.36 6.50
C ASP A 156 10.40 -7.58 6.97
N PHE A 157 9.17 -7.37 7.33
CA PHE A 157 8.26 -8.44 7.82
C PHE A 157 7.54 -9.18 6.71
N ALA A 158 7.82 -8.89 5.44
CA ALA A 158 7.18 -9.56 4.31
C ALA A 158 7.42 -11.08 4.38
N HIS A 159 6.34 -11.84 4.43
CA HIS A 159 6.35 -13.30 4.49
C HIS A 159 5.35 -13.93 3.50
N HIS A 160 4.38 -13.16 3.00
CA HIS A 160 3.49 -13.57 1.91
C HIS A 160 4.18 -13.32 0.56
N PRO A 161 4.01 -14.20 -0.46
CA PRO A 161 4.67 -14.07 -1.77
C PRO A 161 4.51 -12.68 -2.40
N THR A 162 3.30 -12.15 -2.46
CA THR A 162 3.01 -10.81 -3.00
C THR A 162 3.74 -9.70 -2.21
N ALA A 163 3.82 -9.82 -0.88
CA ALA A 163 4.52 -8.85 -0.06
C ALA A 163 6.03 -8.88 -0.30
N ILE A 164 6.62 -10.07 -0.45
CA ILE A 164 8.04 -10.25 -0.77
C ILE A 164 8.34 -9.64 -2.14
N GLU A 165 7.55 -9.97 -3.16
CA GLU A 165 7.70 -9.48 -4.52
C GLU A 165 7.66 -7.93 -4.56
N THR A 166 6.63 -7.33 -3.96
CA THR A 166 6.44 -5.87 -3.96
C THR A 166 7.53 -5.14 -3.18
N THR A 167 8.02 -5.72 -2.08
CA THR A 167 9.14 -5.17 -1.31
C THR A 167 10.44 -5.21 -2.11
N LEU A 168 10.76 -6.32 -2.77
CA LEU A 168 11.96 -6.46 -3.59
C LEU A 168 11.92 -5.57 -4.84
N ASP A 169 10.76 -5.45 -5.50
CA ASP A 169 10.57 -4.52 -6.63
C ASP A 169 10.79 -3.07 -6.18
N GLY A 170 10.22 -2.67 -5.05
CA GLY A 170 10.43 -1.36 -4.45
C GLY A 170 11.90 -1.08 -4.13
N ALA A 171 12.61 -2.04 -3.53
CA ALA A 171 14.03 -1.95 -3.24
C ALA A 171 14.87 -1.83 -4.52
N LYS A 172 14.57 -2.63 -5.54
CA LYS A 172 15.24 -2.57 -6.84
C LYS A 172 15.11 -1.19 -7.49
N LYS A 173 13.92 -0.61 -7.48
CA LYS A 173 13.66 0.72 -8.03
C LYS A 173 14.36 1.81 -7.22
N ARG A 174 14.33 1.71 -5.88
CA ARG A 174 14.97 2.66 -4.97
C ARG A 174 16.48 2.76 -5.18
N PHE A 175 17.11 1.64 -5.50
CA PHE A 175 18.58 1.56 -5.66
C PHE A 175 19.03 1.52 -7.13
N ALA A 176 18.14 1.81 -8.07
CA ALA A 176 18.41 1.74 -9.51
C ALA A 176 19.51 2.72 -9.99
N ASP A 177 19.71 3.84 -9.28
CA ASP A 177 20.70 4.86 -9.62
C ASP A 177 22.15 4.37 -9.53
N ASN A 178 22.39 3.25 -8.83
CA ASN A 178 23.72 2.65 -8.72
C ASN A 178 23.73 1.22 -9.28
N PRO A 179 24.08 1.02 -10.57
CA PRO A 179 24.06 -0.29 -11.21
C PRO A 179 25.06 -1.29 -10.63
N LYS A 180 26.04 -0.82 -9.81
CA LYS A 180 27.00 -1.68 -9.12
C LYS A 180 26.46 -2.21 -7.79
N ARG A 181 25.35 -1.66 -7.29
CA ARG A 181 24.72 -2.10 -6.05
C ARG A 181 24.06 -3.45 -6.26
N LYS A 182 24.31 -4.38 -5.35
CA LYS A 182 23.69 -5.70 -5.34
C LYS A 182 22.69 -5.76 -4.19
N ILE A 183 21.53 -6.34 -4.43
CA ILE A 183 20.52 -6.64 -3.42
C ILE A 183 20.66 -8.12 -3.08
N TRP A 184 20.76 -8.43 -1.78
CA TRP A 184 20.72 -9.78 -1.23
C TRP A 184 19.46 -9.90 -0.41
N ALA A 185 18.56 -10.80 -0.79
CA ALA A 185 17.37 -11.12 -0.01
C ALA A 185 17.63 -12.41 0.78
N VAL A 186 17.49 -12.32 2.10
CA VAL A 186 17.51 -13.47 3.00
C VAL A 186 16.08 -13.69 3.46
N ILE A 187 15.50 -14.84 3.14
CA ILE A 187 14.08 -15.13 3.38
C ILE A 187 14.01 -16.37 4.24
N GLU A 188 13.24 -16.29 5.33
CA GLU A 188 12.83 -17.44 6.11
C GLU A 188 11.36 -17.74 5.80
N PRO A 189 11.06 -18.77 4.98
CA PRO A 189 9.69 -19.11 4.66
C PRO A 189 8.99 -19.63 5.92
N ARG A 190 7.77 -19.17 6.15
CA ARG A 190 6.91 -19.72 7.18
C ARG A 190 6.23 -20.97 6.62
N SER A 191 6.37 -22.08 7.33
CA SER A 191 5.73 -23.37 6.98
C SER A 191 4.22 -23.28 7.07
#